data_09aeccb97005e699b5231f700c267fc0
#
_entry.id   09aeccb97005e699b5231f700c267fc0
#
_cell.length_a   1.000
_cell.length_b   1.000
_cell.length_c   1.000
_cell.angle_alpha   90.00
_cell.angle_beta   90.00
_cell.angle_gamma   90.00
#
_symmetry.space_group_name_H-M   'P 1'
#
loop_
_entity.id
_entity.type
_entity.pdbx_description
1 polymer ?
#
loop_
_entity_poly.entity_id
_entity_poly.type
_entity_poly.pdbx_seq_one_letter_code
_entity_poly.pdbx_strand_id
1 'polypeptide(L)'
;MLHEQIAAAPAESSARQAQERSFRSHDGTEIFYRFWPAVSDEAKGAIVLFHRGHEHGGRMAHLVDELSMPDCAFYAWDARGNGRSAGERGYAPSFAALVRDIDCLMREIAAKDGFGAQNIALIAQSFGAVLAAAWVHDYAPKLRAMVLASPAFSVKLYVPFAKESIALWQKIKGRFFVNSYVKASLLTHDPVRIASFENDPLITRPIASNILVELYQHATRIVSDARAITVPTQLLLSGSDWVVRHAPQHEFFVNLGSRVKERHVLPGFFHDTLGERDRAKALDLIRPFIEGQFASPAEAVDLRHADIAGYTRDEADRLASPLDLLSPSALYWAMSRAFIRIGSWFSRGMKIGIGTGFDSGSTLDYVYENDARGLGPIGRMVDRTFLDAIGWRGIRQRKLNLEELIGQALATLRAAGRPGHILDIAAGHGRYVLDAIGKAAEQPASVRLQDYSDLNVELGRKLIADRQLPASVSFRRADAFDDDGLAALNPALDLAIVSGLYELFSDNALIARSLGGLARAMQPGSLLIYTNQPWHPQLEMIARSLTSHRGGQAWVMRRRTQAEMDQLVEAAGFEKLDQRIDQWGIFTVSLARRV
;
A
#
# COMPACT_ATOMS: atom_id res chain seq x y z
N MET A 1 -31.01 -50.07 4.16
CA MET A 1 -29.70 -49.96 3.55
C MET A 1 -29.90 -49.34 2.16
N LEU A 2 -29.77 -48.07 2.09
CA LEU A 2 -29.61 -47.30 0.84
C LEU A 2 -28.76 -46.11 1.24
N HIS A 3 -27.44 -46.21 1.05
CA HIS A 3 -26.55 -45.10 1.03
C HIS A 3 -26.81 -44.38 -0.32
N GLU A 4 -27.67 -43.39 -0.32
CA GLU A 4 -27.69 -42.34 -1.36
C GLU A 4 -26.38 -41.56 -1.23
N GLN A 5 -25.52 -41.75 -2.19
CA GLN A 5 -24.40 -40.86 -2.45
C GLN A 5 -25.02 -39.47 -2.75
N ILE A 6 -24.95 -38.58 -1.78
CA ILE A 6 -25.22 -37.15 -2.01
C ILE A 6 -24.09 -36.70 -2.95
N ALA A 7 -24.42 -36.65 -4.23
CA ALA A 7 -23.56 -36.01 -5.21
C ALA A 7 -23.34 -34.56 -4.77
N ALA A 8 -22.11 -34.19 -4.50
CA ALA A 8 -21.71 -32.81 -4.28
C ALA A 8 -22.28 -31.98 -5.44
N ALA A 9 -23.02 -30.90 -5.10
CA ALA A 9 -23.50 -29.97 -6.12
C ALA A 9 -22.32 -29.55 -7.00
N PRO A 10 -22.48 -29.57 -8.34
CA PRO A 10 -21.37 -29.22 -9.22
C PRO A 10 -20.88 -27.82 -8.85
N ALA A 11 -19.62 -27.70 -8.49
CA ALA A 11 -18.94 -26.42 -8.49
C ALA A 11 -19.24 -25.78 -9.84
N GLU A 12 -19.55 -24.47 -9.86
CA GLU A 12 -19.81 -23.73 -11.11
C GLU A 12 -18.60 -23.90 -12.02
N SER A 13 -18.61 -24.94 -12.86
CA SER A 13 -17.47 -25.34 -13.69
C SER A 13 -17.44 -24.49 -14.94
N SER A 14 -16.31 -23.87 -15.21
CA SER A 14 -15.98 -23.36 -16.54
C SER A 14 -15.88 -24.54 -17.53
N ALA A 15 -16.34 -24.37 -18.76
CA ALA A 15 -16.11 -25.31 -19.87
C ALA A 15 -14.60 -25.35 -20.19
N ARG A 16 -13.87 -24.26 -19.98
CA ARG A 16 -12.39 -24.21 -20.05
C ARG A 16 -11.80 -24.91 -18.81
N GLN A 17 -10.81 -25.75 -19.04
CA GLN A 17 -10.20 -26.53 -17.96
C GLN A 17 -9.22 -25.66 -17.14
N ALA A 18 -9.47 -25.55 -15.83
CA ALA A 18 -8.59 -24.86 -14.92
C ALA A 18 -7.33 -25.68 -14.62
N GLN A 19 -6.18 -25.01 -14.59
CA GLN A 19 -4.96 -25.51 -13.98
C GLN A 19 -4.89 -25.00 -12.55
N GLU A 20 -4.71 -25.90 -11.58
CA GLU A 20 -4.52 -25.55 -10.19
C GLU A 20 -3.06 -25.25 -9.91
N ARG A 21 -2.79 -24.12 -9.29
CA ARG A 21 -1.45 -23.62 -9.01
C ARG A 21 -1.38 -23.02 -7.60
N SER A 22 -0.17 -22.92 -7.07
CA SER A 22 0.11 -22.17 -5.83
C SER A 22 1.40 -21.40 -5.96
N PHE A 23 1.58 -20.39 -5.11
CA PHE A 23 2.82 -19.65 -4.94
C PHE A 23 3.05 -19.37 -3.45
N ARG A 24 4.31 -19.11 -3.10
CA ARG A 24 4.66 -18.65 -1.74
C ARG A 24 4.61 -17.13 -1.67
N SER A 25 3.78 -16.63 -0.77
CA SER A 25 3.69 -15.21 -0.51
C SER A 25 4.91 -14.70 0.28
N HIS A 26 4.91 -13.39 0.57
CA HIS A 26 6.01 -12.64 1.19
C HIS A 26 6.49 -13.18 2.55
N ASP A 27 5.67 -13.92 3.26
CA ASP A 27 5.97 -14.52 4.57
C ASP A 27 6.06 -16.05 4.52
N GLY A 28 6.12 -16.63 3.31
CA GLY A 28 6.19 -18.04 3.06
C GLY A 28 4.84 -18.77 3.07
N THR A 29 3.73 -18.05 3.32
CA THR A 29 2.39 -18.65 3.25
C THR A 29 2.07 -19.10 1.84
N GLU A 30 1.56 -20.30 1.68
CA GLU A 30 1.15 -20.84 0.39
C GLU A 30 -0.23 -20.31 0.01
N ILE A 31 -0.32 -19.65 -1.14
CA ILE A 31 -1.55 -19.10 -1.71
C ILE A 31 -1.91 -19.87 -2.95
N PHE A 32 -3.15 -20.37 -2.96
CA PHE A 32 -3.70 -21.14 -4.07
C PHE A 32 -4.38 -20.23 -5.09
N TYR A 33 -4.26 -20.57 -6.39
CA TYR A 33 -5.00 -19.93 -7.46
C TYR A 33 -5.31 -20.90 -8.61
N ARG A 34 -6.34 -20.57 -9.37
CA ARG A 34 -6.71 -21.26 -10.60
C ARG A 34 -6.28 -20.42 -11.78
N PHE A 35 -5.80 -21.09 -12.81
CA PHE A 35 -5.37 -20.50 -14.07
C PHE A 35 -6.10 -21.17 -15.23
N TRP A 36 -6.66 -20.38 -16.12
CA TRP A 36 -7.24 -20.82 -17.39
C TRP A 36 -6.45 -20.15 -18.51
N PRO A 37 -5.72 -20.92 -19.35
CA PRO A 37 -5.00 -20.35 -20.48
C PRO A 37 -5.98 -19.73 -21.49
N ALA A 38 -5.53 -18.78 -22.29
CA ALA A 38 -6.28 -18.30 -23.44
C ALA A 38 -6.56 -19.47 -24.39
N VAL A 39 -7.65 -19.37 -25.15
CA VAL A 39 -7.99 -20.38 -26.19
C VAL A 39 -7.17 -20.13 -27.45
N SER A 40 -6.86 -18.86 -27.74
CA SER A 40 -5.99 -18.46 -28.86
C SER A 40 -4.52 -18.66 -28.51
N ASP A 41 -3.70 -19.00 -29.50
CA ASP A 41 -2.24 -19.18 -29.35
C ASP A 41 -1.54 -17.89 -28.86
N GLU A 42 -2.09 -16.71 -29.23
CA GLU A 42 -1.61 -15.42 -28.76
C GLU A 42 -2.64 -14.76 -27.83
N ALA A 43 -2.37 -14.78 -26.53
CA ALA A 43 -3.21 -14.11 -25.56
C ALA A 43 -3.08 -12.58 -25.65
N LYS A 44 -4.20 -11.87 -25.80
CA LYS A 44 -4.23 -10.39 -25.76
C LYS A 44 -3.87 -9.81 -24.40
N GLY A 45 -4.11 -10.58 -23.33
CA GLY A 45 -3.86 -10.19 -21.97
C GLY A 45 -4.43 -11.18 -20.96
N ALA A 46 -4.50 -10.75 -19.70
CA ALA A 46 -5.01 -11.56 -18.62
C ALA A 46 -6.10 -10.84 -17.81
N ILE A 47 -7.05 -11.61 -17.29
CA ILE A 47 -8.09 -11.14 -16.37
C ILE A 47 -7.87 -11.84 -15.03
N VAL A 48 -7.70 -11.04 -13.97
CA VAL A 48 -7.51 -11.56 -12.61
C VAL A 48 -8.76 -11.29 -11.79
N LEU A 49 -9.31 -12.35 -11.20
CA LEU A 49 -10.58 -12.37 -10.49
C LEU A 49 -10.34 -12.41 -8.97
N PHE A 50 -10.89 -11.44 -8.23
CA PHE A 50 -10.85 -11.39 -6.77
C PHE A 50 -12.23 -11.59 -6.17
N HIS A 51 -12.40 -12.70 -5.45
CA HIS A 51 -13.65 -13.10 -4.84
C HIS A 51 -14.07 -12.17 -3.68
N ARG A 52 -15.36 -12.16 -3.35
CA ARG A 52 -15.89 -11.46 -2.18
C ARG A 52 -15.48 -12.14 -0.86
N GLY A 53 -15.72 -11.47 0.26
CA GLY A 53 -15.45 -12.03 1.58
C GLY A 53 -16.14 -13.37 1.80
N HIS A 54 -15.52 -14.24 2.61
CA HIS A 54 -15.98 -15.58 2.98
C HIS A 54 -15.90 -16.64 1.87
N GLU A 55 -15.64 -16.27 0.64
CA GLU A 55 -15.61 -17.15 -0.53
C GLU A 55 -14.20 -17.54 -0.97
N HIS A 56 -14.11 -18.06 -2.18
CA HIS A 56 -12.89 -18.45 -2.84
C HIS A 56 -13.01 -18.29 -4.37
N GLY A 57 -11.88 -18.33 -5.07
CA GLY A 57 -11.82 -18.08 -6.52
C GLY A 57 -12.64 -19.05 -7.37
N GLY A 58 -12.84 -20.30 -6.91
CA GLY A 58 -13.68 -21.26 -7.62
C GLY A 58 -15.12 -20.80 -7.85
N ARG A 59 -15.65 -19.94 -6.97
CA ARG A 59 -16.99 -19.37 -7.14
C ARG A 59 -17.08 -18.28 -8.21
N MET A 60 -15.95 -17.89 -8.80
CA MET A 60 -15.89 -16.95 -9.94
C MET A 60 -15.58 -17.67 -11.26
N ALA A 61 -15.44 -19.00 -11.27
CA ALA A 61 -15.05 -19.76 -12.45
C ALA A 61 -16.02 -19.61 -13.64
N HIS A 62 -17.32 -19.43 -13.39
CA HIS A 62 -18.33 -19.20 -14.43
C HIS A 62 -18.03 -17.96 -15.30
N LEU A 63 -17.34 -16.95 -14.74
CA LEU A 63 -16.98 -15.72 -15.46
C LEU A 63 -16.00 -15.99 -16.61
N VAL A 64 -15.22 -17.06 -16.53
CA VAL A 64 -14.23 -17.44 -17.56
C VAL A 64 -14.89 -17.69 -18.90
N ASP A 65 -16.08 -18.31 -18.90
CA ASP A 65 -16.84 -18.60 -20.12
C ASP A 65 -17.88 -17.51 -20.41
N GLU A 66 -18.59 -17.03 -19.38
CA GLU A 66 -19.69 -16.09 -19.53
C GLU A 66 -19.21 -14.69 -20.00
N LEU A 67 -17.98 -14.28 -19.70
CA LEU A 67 -17.40 -13.06 -20.26
C LEU A 67 -17.09 -13.19 -21.75
N SER A 68 -17.04 -14.40 -22.30
CA SER A 68 -16.81 -14.66 -23.75
C SER A 68 -15.56 -13.94 -24.29
N MET A 69 -14.45 -14.00 -23.54
CA MET A 69 -13.15 -13.42 -23.90
C MET A 69 -12.10 -14.54 -24.13
N PRO A 70 -12.19 -15.29 -25.23
CA PRO A 70 -11.34 -16.46 -25.49
C PRO A 70 -9.85 -16.08 -25.65
N ASP A 71 -9.56 -14.87 -26.09
CA ASP A 71 -8.21 -14.34 -26.29
C ASP A 71 -7.53 -13.89 -24.98
N CYS A 72 -8.21 -14.01 -23.84
CA CYS A 72 -7.64 -13.66 -22.53
C CYS A 72 -7.38 -14.89 -21.68
N ALA A 73 -6.25 -14.90 -20.97
CA ALA A 73 -6.01 -15.81 -19.87
C ALA A 73 -6.79 -15.35 -18.63
N PHE A 74 -7.19 -16.28 -17.77
CA PHE A 74 -7.90 -15.97 -16.54
C PHE A 74 -7.17 -16.52 -15.31
N TYR A 75 -7.22 -15.77 -14.22
CA TYR A 75 -6.68 -16.15 -12.92
C TYR A 75 -7.74 -15.88 -11.85
N ALA A 76 -7.93 -16.81 -10.91
CA ALA A 76 -8.77 -16.62 -9.76
C ALA A 76 -8.07 -17.16 -8.52
N TRP A 77 -7.71 -16.27 -7.61
CA TRP A 77 -7.03 -16.67 -6.37
C TRP A 77 -8.03 -17.10 -5.30
N ASP A 78 -7.53 -17.84 -4.32
CA ASP A 78 -8.17 -18.00 -3.04
C ASP A 78 -7.38 -17.13 -2.05
N ALA A 79 -7.99 -16.07 -1.50
CA ALA A 79 -7.29 -15.20 -0.56
C ALA A 79 -6.81 -15.99 0.67
N ARG A 80 -5.72 -15.54 1.30
CA ARG A 80 -5.18 -16.13 2.54
C ARG A 80 -6.30 -16.46 3.53
N GLY A 81 -6.27 -17.66 4.13
CA GLY A 81 -7.28 -18.14 5.07
C GLY A 81 -8.66 -18.41 4.46
N ASN A 82 -8.79 -18.43 3.14
CA ASN A 82 -10.01 -18.77 2.41
C ASN A 82 -9.75 -19.88 1.39
N GLY A 83 -10.82 -20.55 0.96
CA GLY A 83 -10.74 -21.58 -0.06
C GLY A 83 -9.69 -22.64 0.26
N ARG A 84 -8.75 -22.86 -0.65
CA ARG A 84 -7.64 -23.83 -0.55
C ARG A 84 -6.31 -23.19 -0.15
N SER A 85 -6.26 -21.85 -0.01
CA SER A 85 -5.09 -21.18 0.49
C SER A 85 -4.80 -21.50 1.94
N ALA A 86 -3.50 -21.56 2.28
CA ALA A 86 -3.04 -21.79 3.64
C ALA A 86 -3.40 -20.63 4.59
N GLY A 87 -3.25 -20.88 5.87
CA GLY A 87 -3.55 -19.94 6.95
C GLY A 87 -4.79 -20.33 7.76
N GLU A 88 -4.95 -19.68 8.90
CA GLU A 88 -6.13 -19.84 9.76
C GLU A 88 -7.38 -19.30 9.05
N ARG A 89 -8.47 -20.05 9.07
CA ARG A 89 -9.70 -19.70 8.33
C ARG A 89 -10.29 -18.36 8.77
N GLY A 90 -10.50 -17.45 7.81
CA GLY A 90 -11.02 -16.11 8.03
C GLY A 90 -10.05 -15.14 8.70
N TYR A 91 -8.75 -15.46 8.72
CA TYR A 91 -7.70 -14.64 9.32
C TYR A 91 -6.59 -14.30 8.34
N ALA A 92 -6.07 -13.09 8.51
CA ALA A 92 -4.77 -12.66 8.01
C ALA A 92 -4.07 -11.83 9.10
N PRO A 93 -2.73 -11.71 9.09
CA PRO A 93 -1.99 -10.88 10.05
C PRO A 93 -2.44 -9.41 10.04
N SER A 94 -2.74 -8.87 8.85
CA SER A 94 -3.28 -7.52 8.63
C SER A 94 -3.97 -7.43 7.27
N PHE A 95 -4.74 -6.38 7.06
CA PHE A 95 -5.29 -6.05 5.74
C PHE A 95 -4.15 -5.77 4.72
N ALA A 96 -3.10 -5.09 5.15
CA ALA A 96 -1.92 -4.83 4.32
C ALA A 96 -1.19 -6.13 3.89
N ALA A 97 -1.22 -7.20 4.71
CA ALA A 97 -0.68 -8.49 4.30
C ALA A 97 -1.46 -9.09 3.14
N LEU A 98 -2.80 -8.97 3.12
CA LEU A 98 -3.63 -9.40 1.99
C LEU A 98 -3.35 -8.57 0.73
N VAL A 99 -3.15 -7.27 0.87
CA VAL A 99 -2.76 -6.40 -0.26
C VAL A 99 -1.39 -6.80 -0.81
N ARG A 100 -0.45 -7.17 0.06
CA ARG A 100 0.88 -7.67 -0.35
C ARG A 100 0.80 -9.05 -1.00
N ASP A 101 -0.15 -9.91 -0.60
CA ASP A 101 -0.41 -11.18 -1.28
C ASP A 101 -0.86 -10.96 -2.73
N ILE A 102 -1.67 -9.91 -3.01
CA ILE A 102 -2.03 -9.52 -4.38
C ILE A 102 -0.78 -9.14 -5.17
N ASP A 103 0.10 -8.32 -4.61
CA ASP A 103 1.33 -7.92 -5.28
C ASP A 103 2.23 -9.13 -5.59
N CYS A 104 2.33 -10.09 -4.67
CA CYS A 104 3.03 -11.35 -4.89
C CYS A 104 2.38 -12.19 -6.02
N LEU A 105 1.05 -12.27 -6.07
CA LEU A 105 0.33 -12.94 -7.16
C LEU A 105 0.62 -12.29 -8.51
N MET A 106 0.60 -10.96 -8.60
CA MET A 106 0.89 -10.25 -9.86
C MET A 106 2.31 -10.50 -10.33
N ARG A 107 3.28 -10.58 -9.42
CA ARG A 107 4.66 -10.95 -9.76
C ARG A 107 4.78 -12.41 -10.19
N GLU A 108 4.07 -13.33 -9.56
CA GLU A 108 4.01 -14.74 -9.97
C GLU A 108 3.47 -14.86 -11.40
N ILE A 109 2.37 -14.16 -11.71
CA ILE A 109 1.77 -14.13 -13.05
C ILE A 109 2.77 -13.58 -14.09
N ALA A 110 3.44 -12.47 -13.77
CA ALA A 110 4.42 -11.88 -14.65
C ALA A 110 5.63 -12.80 -14.90
N ALA A 111 6.14 -13.43 -13.85
CA ALA A 111 7.32 -14.29 -13.93
C ALA A 111 7.03 -15.62 -14.63
N LYS A 112 5.85 -16.20 -14.43
CA LYS A 112 5.50 -17.53 -14.90
C LYS A 112 4.85 -17.54 -16.28
N ASP A 113 4.00 -16.57 -16.54
CA ASP A 113 3.16 -16.54 -17.75
C ASP A 113 3.41 -15.28 -18.62
N GLY A 114 4.31 -14.36 -18.19
CA GLY A 114 4.75 -13.20 -18.97
C GLY A 114 3.77 -12.01 -18.98
N PHE A 115 2.67 -12.06 -18.23
CA PHE A 115 1.72 -10.96 -18.19
C PHE A 115 2.15 -9.89 -17.15
N GLY A 116 2.77 -8.82 -17.63
CA GLY A 116 2.98 -7.61 -16.81
C GLY A 116 1.67 -6.88 -16.52
N ALA A 117 1.66 -6.03 -15.50
CA ALA A 117 0.46 -5.29 -15.05
C ALA A 117 -0.25 -4.55 -16.20
N GLN A 118 0.50 -4.01 -17.17
CA GLN A 118 -0.04 -3.31 -18.36
C GLN A 118 -0.85 -4.22 -19.30
N ASN A 119 -0.78 -5.53 -19.14
CA ASN A 119 -1.54 -6.53 -19.89
C ASN A 119 -2.58 -7.24 -19.00
N ILE A 120 -2.88 -6.69 -17.82
CA ILE A 120 -3.82 -7.28 -16.86
C ILE A 120 -5.01 -6.35 -16.64
N ALA A 121 -6.23 -6.90 -16.73
CA ALA A 121 -7.45 -6.31 -16.20
C ALA A 121 -7.87 -7.04 -14.92
N LEU A 122 -8.36 -6.27 -13.92
CA LEU A 122 -8.90 -6.84 -12.67
C LEU A 122 -10.42 -6.83 -12.69
N ILE A 123 -11.04 -7.91 -12.20
CA ILE A 123 -12.44 -7.94 -11.82
C ILE A 123 -12.52 -8.37 -10.36
N ALA A 124 -13.01 -7.49 -9.50
CA ALA A 124 -13.01 -7.69 -8.07
C ALA A 124 -14.38 -7.40 -7.46
N GLN A 125 -14.81 -8.21 -6.49
CA GLN A 125 -16.12 -8.06 -5.87
C GLN A 125 -16.03 -7.86 -4.36
N SER A 126 -16.85 -6.94 -3.82
CA SER A 126 -17.08 -6.74 -2.38
C SER A 126 -15.78 -6.51 -1.60
N PHE A 127 -15.39 -7.41 -0.70
CA PHE A 127 -14.13 -7.35 0.05
C PHE A 127 -12.91 -7.39 -0.89
N GLY A 128 -12.94 -8.27 -1.90
CA GLY A 128 -11.90 -8.34 -2.93
C GLY A 128 -11.76 -7.04 -3.71
N ALA A 129 -12.87 -6.30 -3.92
CA ALA A 129 -12.83 -5.00 -4.58
C ALA A 129 -12.16 -3.91 -3.72
N VAL A 130 -12.29 -3.98 -2.39
CA VAL A 130 -11.56 -3.07 -1.48
C VAL A 130 -10.06 -3.39 -1.48
N LEU A 131 -9.71 -4.69 -1.49
CA LEU A 131 -8.31 -5.12 -1.60
C LEU A 131 -7.68 -4.68 -2.92
N ALA A 132 -8.38 -4.85 -4.06
CA ALA A 132 -7.92 -4.43 -5.37
C ALA A 132 -7.72 -2.90 -5.43
N ALA A 133 -8.69 -2.12 -4.94
CA ALA A 133 -8.58 -0.67 -4.88
C ALA A 133 -7.44 -0.20 -3.97
N ALA A 134 -7.21 -0.88 -2.83
CA ALA A 134 -6.10 -0.60 -1.94
C ALA A 134 -4.74 -0.92 -2.59
N TRP A 135 -4.62 -2.05 -3.29
CA TRP A 135 -3.40 -2.40 -4.01
C TRP A 135 -3.09 -1.39 -5.12
N VAL A 136 -4.10 -0.98 -5.90
CA VAL A 136 -3.92 0.02 -6.96
C VAL A 136 -3.53 1.38 -6.38
N HIS A 137 -4.13 1.79 -5.27
CA HIS A 137 -3.78 3.03 -4.58
C HIS A 137 -2.34 3.01 -4.03
N ASP A 138 -1.96 1.92 -3.38
CA ASP A 138 -0.73 1.84 -2.58
C ASP A 138 0.50 1.48 -3.42
N TYR A 139 0.34 0.64 -4.46
CA TYR A 139 1.41 0.13 -5.31
C TYR A 139 1.48 0.82 -6.68
N ALA A 140 0.42 1.53 -7.06
CA ALA A 140 0.30 2.26 -8.33
C ALA A 140 0.69 1.42 -9.57
N PRO A 141 0.17 0.19 -9.73
CA PRO A 141 0.49 -0.64 -10.90
C PRO A 141 -0.05 -0.01 -12.18
N LYS A 142 0.64 -0.21 -13.29
CA LYS A 142 0.19 0.22 -14.63
C LYS A 142 -0.84 -0.76 -15.20
N LEU A 143 -1.97 -0.94 -14.49
CA LEU A 143 -3.02 -1.85 -14.94
C LEU A 143 -3.72 -1.39 -16.21
N ARG A 144 -4.19 -2.36 -16.99
CA ARG A 144 -5.02 -2.11 -18.18
C ARG A 144 -6.39 -1.58 -17.80
N ALA A 145 -7.06 -2.22 -16.85
CA ALA A 145 -8.37 -1.83 -16.35
C ALA A 145 -8.65 -2.43 -14.96
N MET A 146 -9.58 -1.83 -14.22
CA MET A 146 -10.10 -2.35 -12.96
C MET A 146 -11.62 -2.27 -12.95
N VAL A 147 -12.30 -3.40 -12.71
CA VAL A 147 -13.75 -3.49 -12.52
C VAL A 147 -14.03 -3.82 -11.05
N LEU A 148 -14.80 -2.98 -10.38
CA LEU A 148 -15.18 -3.14 -8.98
C LEU A 148 -16.69 -3.37 -8.87
N ALA A 149 -17.10 -4.56 -8.48
CA ALA A 149 -18.50 -4.94 -8.29
C ALA A 149 -18.87 -4.85 -6.80
N SER A 150 -19.83 -3.99 -6.48
CA SER A 150 -20.35 -3.74 -5.13
C SER A 150 -19.27 -3.70 -4.04
N PRO A 151 -18.24 -2.84 -4.17
CA PRO A 151 -17.12 -2.79 -3.23
C PRO A 151 -17.59 -2.53 -1.80
N ALA A 152 -17.04 -3.29 -0.84
CA ALA A 152 -17.41 -3.24 0.58
C ALA A 152 -16.78 -2.03 1.30
N PHE A 153 -16.89 -0.83 0.73
CA PHE A 153 -16.37 0.40 1.36
C PHE A 153 -17.08 0.74 2.67
N SER A 154 -18.32 0.31 2.85
CA SER A 154 -19.03 0.40 4.13
C SER A 154 -20.07 -0.71 4.23
N VAL A 155 -19.85 -1.66 5.13
CA VAL A 155 -20.76 -2.75 5.41
C VAL A 155 -21.93 -2.25 6.28
N LYS A 156 -23.17 -2.64 5.96
CA LYS A 156 -24.35 -2.36 6.79
C LYS A 156 -24.29 -3.22 8.04
N LEU A 157 -23.95 -2.62 9.17
CA LEU A 157 -24.03 -3.29 10.46
C LEU A 157 -25.41 -3.00 11.05
N TYR A 158 -26.24 -4.05 11.21
CA TYR A 158 -27.59 -3.93 11.73
C TYR A 158 -27.65 -3.85 13.27
N VAL A 159 -26.49 -3.97 13.94
CA VAL A 159 -26.35 -3.80 15.39
C VAL A 159 -25.74 -2.41 15.65
N PRO A 160 -26.41 -1.54 16.44
CA PRO A 160 -25.87 -0.24 16.80
C PRO A 160 -24.49 -0.36 17.48
N PHE A 161 -23.57 0.55 17.16
CA PHE A 161 -22.21 0.62 17.71
C PHE A 161 -21.36 -0.66 17.55
N ALA A 162 -21.73 -1.57 16.64
CA ALA A 162 -21.01 -2.84 16.46
C ALA A 162 -19.54 -2.61 16.09
N LYS A 163 -19.23 -1.63 15.22
CA LYS A 163 -17.86 -1.30 14.81
C LYS A 163 -17.01 -0.86 16.01
N GLU A 164 -17.51 0.08 16.80
CA GLU A 164 -16.85 0.63 17.97
C GLU A 164 -16.67 -0.44 19.05
N SER A 165 -17.68 -1.27 19.25
CA SER A 165 -17.63 -2.38 20.20
C SER A 165 -16.60 -3.43 19.81
N ILE A 166 -16.53 -3.84 18.54
CA ILE A 166 -15.54 -4.78 18.04
C ILE A 166 -14.13 -4.20 18.21
N ALA A 167 -13.92 -2.94 17.87
CA ALA A 167 -12.63 -2.27 18.03
C ALA A 167 -12.20 -2.16 19.51
N LEU A 168 -13.14 -1.88 20.41
CA LEU A 168 -12.88 -1.82 21.86
C LEU A 168 -12.55 -3.21 22.42
N TRP A 169 -13.36 -4.23 22.09
CA TRP A 169 -13.11 -5.60 22.52
C TRP A 169 -11.76 -6.14 22.02
N GLN A 170 -11.40 -5.82 20.78
CA GLN A 170 -10.09 -6.18 20.23
C GLN A 170 -8.92 -5.57 21.03
N LYS A 171 -9.06 -4.32 21.49
CA LYS A 171 -8.04 -3.69 22.35
C LYS A 171 -7.91 -4.35 23.71
N ILE A 172 -9.02 -4.88 24.26
CA ILE A 172 -9.06 -5.47 25.61
C ILE A 172 -8.68 -6.95 25.59
N LYS A 173 -9.28 -7.73 24.70
CA LYS A 173 -9.12 -9.21 24.66
C LYS A 173 -8.16 -9.68 23.59
N GLY A 174 -7.65 -8.80 22.73
CA GLY A 174 -6.91 -9.20 21.53
C GLY A 174 -7.84 -9.71 20.44
N ARG A 175 -7.29 -10.48 19.52
CA ARG A 175 -8.00 -11.05 18.36
C ARG A 175 -9.09 -12.05 18.77
N PHE A 176 -10.24 -11.94 18.14
CA PHE A 176 -11.34 -12.90 18.20
C PHE A 176 -12.02 -13.00 16.82
N PHE A 177 -12.91 -13.97 16.65
CA PHE A 177 -13.65 -14.15 15.41
C PHE A 177 -15.10 -13.71 15.56
N VAL A 178 -15.62 -13.08 14.50
CA VAL A 178 -17.02 -12.71 14.36
C VAL A 178 -17.62 -13.55 13.24
N ASN A 179 -18.72 -14.25 13.51
CA ASN A 179 -19.43 -14.97 12.47
C ASN A 179 -20.25 -14.01 11.62
N SER A 180 -20.16 -14.18 10.31
CA SER A 180 -20.97 -13.42 9.38
C SER A 180 -22.45 -13.75 9.57
N TYR A 181 -23.28 -12.70 9.70
CA TYR A 181 -24.74 -12.81 9.75
C TYR A 181 -25.38 -12.81 8.36
N VAL A 182 -24.57 -12.62 7.31
CA VAL A 182 -25.09 -12.50 5.93
C VAL A 182 -25.57 -13.86 5.45
N LYS A 183 -26.87 -13.96 5.22
CA LYS A 183 -27.50 -15.17 4.66
C LYS A 183 -27.32 -15.19 3.15
N ALA A 184 -27.21 -16.37 2.56
CA ALA A 184 -27.09 -16.55 1.11
C ALA A 184 -28.23 -15.89 0.33
N SER A 185 -29.46 -15.93 0.87
CA SER A 185 -30.64 -15.31 0.27
C SER A 185 -30.64 -13.77 0.23
N LEU A 186 -29.70 -13.12 0.95
CA LEU A 186 -29.48 -11.67 0.88
C LEU A 186 -28.39 -11.29 -0.13
N LEU A 187 -27.76 -12.29 -0.74
CA LEU A 187 -26.64 -12.10 -1.65
C LEU A 187 -27.08 -12.14 -3.12
N THR A 188 -28.01 -13.03 -3.47
CA THR A 188 -28.45 -13.24 -4.85
C THR A 188 -29.88 -13.78 -4.89
N HIS A 189 -30.55 -13.61 -6.04
CA HIS A 189 -31.81 -14.24 -6.36
C HIS A 189 -31.65 -15.62 -7.01
N ASP A 190 -30.43 -16.04 -7.32
CA ASP A 190 -30.15 -17.33 -7.95
C ASP A 190 -30.26 -18.48 -6.93
N PRO A 191 -31.27 -19.37 -7.00
CA PRO A 191 -31.44 -20.43 -6.03
C PRO A 191 -30.33 -21.50 -6.06
N VAL A 192 -29.71 -21.71 -7.23
CA VAL A 192 -28.60 -22.66 -7.38
C VAL A 192 -27.38 -22.11 -6.64
N ARG A 193 -27.12 -20.82 -6.78
CA ARG A 193 -26.02 -20.15 -6.12
C ARG A 193 -26.22 -20.03 -4.61
N ILE A 194 -27.48 -19.83 -4.15
CA ILE A 194 -27.83 -19.87 -2.72
C ILE A 194 -27.52 -21.25 -2.15
N ALA A 195 -28.03 -22.32 -2.76
CA ALA A 195 -27.81 -23.70 -2.32
C ALA A 195 -26.32 -24.08 -2.35
N SER A 196 -25.59 -23.67 -3.41
CA SER A 196 -24.14 -23.87 -3.53
C SER A 196 -23.39 -23.18 -2.38
N PHE A 197 -23.72 -21.92 -2.04
CA PHE A 197 -23.08 -21.19 -0.93
C PHE A 197 -23.29 -21.88 0.43
N GLU A 198 -24.47 -22.44 0.67
CA GLU A 198 -24.81 -23.08 1.94
C GLU A 198 -24.09 -24.42 2.15
N ASN A 199 -23.86 -25.16 1.06
CA ASN A 199 -23.28 -26.50 1.06
C ASN A 199 -21.79 -26.56 0.72
N ASP A 200 -21.15 -25.45 0.35
CA ASP A 200 -19.75 -25.41 -0.03
C ASP A 200 -18.84 -25.46 1.22
N PRO A 201 -18.04 -26.53 1.39
CA PRO A 201 -17.16 -26.67 2.55
C PRO A 201 -16.00 -25.68 2.57
N LEU A 202 -15.71 -25.02 1.46
CA LEU A 202 -14.66 -24.01 1.35
C LEU A 202 -15.10 -22.62 1.77
N ILE A 203 -16.40 -22.40 2.02
CA ILE A 203 -16.93 -21.15 2.57
C ILE A 203 -16.44 -20.95 3.99
N THR A 204 -15.87 -19.78 4.26
CA THR A 204 -15.32 -19.39 5.56
C THR A 204 -16.26 -18.41 6.25
N ARG A 205 -17.11 -18.86 7.17
CA ARG A 205 -18.09 -17.98 7.85
C ARG A 205 -17.48 -17.02 8.89
N PRO A 206 -16.50 -17.44 9.73
CA PRO A 206 -15.86 -16.52 10.66
C PRO A 206 -14.92 -15.54 9.94
N ILE A 207 -14.83 -14.31 10.48
CA ILE A 207 -13.84 -13.31 10.10
C ILE A 207 -13.14 -12.81 11.36
N ALA A 208 -11.83 -12.69 11.32
CA ALA A 208 -11.06 -12.17 12.44
C ALA A 208 -11.34 -10.68 12.66
N SER A 209 -11.47 -10.28 13.93
CA SER A 209 -11.83 -8.91 14.33
C SER A 209 -10.84 -7.86 13.80
N ASN A 210 -9.53 -8.18 13.74
CA ASN A 210 -8.53 -7.27 13.19
C ASN A 210 -8.81 -6.97 11.71
N ILE A 211 -9.13 -7.99 10.89
CA ILE A 211 -9.43 -7.80 9.47
C ILE A 211 -10.70 -6.97 9.27
N LEU A 212 -11.72 -7.20 10.10
CA LEU A 212 -12.95 -6.42 10.03
C LEU A 212 -12.71 -4.94 10.39
N VAL A 213 -11.95 -4.66 11.44
CA VAL A 213 -11.62 -3.27 11.86
C VAL A 213 -10.75 -2.59 10.81
N GLU A 214 -9.70 -3.27 10.32
CA GLU A 214 -8.79 -2.74 9.31
C GLU A 214 -9.48 -2.53 7.96
N LEU A 215 -10.43 -3.41 7.57
CA LEU A 215 -11.26 -3.19 6.38
C LEU A 215 -11.94 -1.81 6.41
N TYR A 216 -12.58 -1.44 7.54
CA TYR A 216 -13.23 -0.12 7.64
C TYR A 216 -12.22 1.02 7.58
N GLN A 217 -11.04 0.87 8.17
CA GLN A 217 -10.00 1.90 8.16
C GLN A 217 -9.46 2.11 6.74
N HIS A 218 -9.10 1.02 6.05
CA HIS A 218 -8.60 1.08 4.67
C HIS A 218 -9.70 1.52 3.69
N ALA A 219 -10.91 1.04 3.82
CA ALA A 219 -12.03 1.46 2.97
C ALA A 219 -12.28 2.97 3.10
N THR A 220 -12.30 3.51 4.32
CA THR A 220 -12.44 4.96 4.54
C THR A 220 -11.30 5.73 3.90
N ARG A 221 -10.05 5.27 4.06
CA ARG A 221 -8.87 5.86 3.44
C ARG A 221 -8.99 5.87 1.92
N ILE A 222 -9.29 4.72 1.30
CA ILE A 222 -9.37 4.58 -0.16
C ILE A 222 -10.50 5.44 -0.75
N VAL A 223 -11.64 5.55 -0.08
CA VAL A 223 -12.75 6.41 -0.54
C VAL A 223 -12.35 7.89 -0.47
N SER A 224 -11.73 8.31 0.63
CA SER A 224 -11.32 9.72 0.81
C SER A 224 -10.19 10.12 -0.12
N ASP A 225 -9.31 9.19 -0.51
CA ASP A 225 -8.13 9.43 -1.36
C ASP A 225 -8.21 8.75 -2.73
N ALA A 226 -9.41 8.47 -3.22
CA ALA A 226 -9.63 7.84 -4.53
C ALA A 226 -9.00 8.61 -5.70
N ARG A 227 -8.69 9.91 -5.52
CA ARG A 227 -7.98 10.74 -6.51
C ARG A 227 -6.59 10.22 -6.86
N ALA A 228 -5.96 9.44 -5.97
CA ALA A 228 -4.68 8.78 -6.25
C ALA A 228 -4.80 7.63 -7.26
N ILE A 229 -6.00 7.09 -7.48
CA ILE A 229 -6.25 5.99 -8.41
C ILE A 229 -6.52 6.56 -9.80
N THR A 230 -5.61 6.36 -10.74
CA THR A 230 -5.67 6.86 -12.11
C THR A 230 -5.91 5.78 -13.17
N VAL A 231 -5.98 4.52 -12.75
CA VAL A 231 -6.25 3.36 -13.63
C VAL A 231 -7.67 3.44 -14.19
N PRO A 232 -7.90 3.09 -15.49
CA PRO A 232 -9.25 2.95 -16.03
C PRO A 232 -10.13 2.08 -15.14
N THR A 233 -11.26 2.63 -14.66
CA THR A 233 -12.05 1.98 -13.62
C THR A 233 -13.54 1.98 -13.95
N GLN A 234 -14.14 0.78 -13.93
CA GLN A 234 -15.60 0.60 -13.99
C GLN A 234 -16.14 0.19 -12.62
N LEU A 235 -17.19 0.86 -12.16
CA LEU A 235 -17.86 0.60 -10.88
C LEU A 235 -19.29 0.10 -11.12
N LEU A 236 -19.59 -1.11 -10.68
CA LEU A 236 -20.91 -1.71 -10.73
C LEU A 236 -21.54 -1.71 -9.31
N LEU A 237 -22.72 -1.14 -9.18
CA LEU A 237 -23.47 -1.08 -7.92
C LEU A 237 -24.73 -1.94 -8.01
N SER A 238 -24.89 -2.86 -7.08
CA SER A 238 -26.14 -3.62 -6.92
C SER A 238 -27.20 -2.73 -6.31
N GLY A 239 -28.27 -2.42 -7.06
CA GLY A 239 -29.27 -1.41 -6.69
C GLY A 239 -30.09 -1.76 -5.45
N SER A 240 -30.25 -3.05 -5.11
CA SER A 240 -30.95 -3.56 -3.93
C SER A 240 -30.01 -4.25 -2.94
N ASP A 241 -28.81 -3.75 -2.78
CA ASP A 241 -27.76 -4.34 -1.93
C ASP A 241 -28.16 -4.30 -0.44
N TRP A 242 -28.22 -5.47 0.21
CA TRP A 242 -28.50 -5.62 1.64
C TRP A 242 -27.23 -5.59 2.52
N VAL A 243 -26.04 -5.70 1.93
CA VAL A 243 -24.78 -5.89 2.65
C VAL A 243 -23.98 -4.60 2.78
N VAL A 244 -23.93 -3.79 1.72
CA VAL A 244 -23.09 -2.59 1.69
C VAL A 244 -23.91 -1.31 1.45
N ARG A 245 -23.33 -0.18 1.84
CA ARG A 245 -23.93 1.16 1.65
C ARG A 245 -23.48 1.74 0.32
N HIS A 246 -24.39 2.37 -0.44
CA HIS A 246 -24.10 2.99 -1.72
C HIS A 246 -23.34 4.33 -1.59
N ALA A 247 -23.58 5.11 -0.54
CA ALA A 247 -23.01 6.45 -0.41
C ALA A 247 -21.47 6.46 -0.53
N PRO A 248 -20.69 5.59 0.16
CA PRO A 248 -19.23 5.54 -0.04
C PRO A 248 -18.80 5.07 -1.43
N GLN A 249 -19.60 4.24 -2.10
CA GLN A 249 -19.33 3.83 -3.48
C GLN A 249 -19.49 5.01 -4.45
N HIS A 250 -20.51 5.83 -4.26
CA HIS A 250 -20.72 7.06 -5.04
C HIS A 250 -19.61 8.08 -4.77
N GLU A 251 -19.24 8.27 -3.51
CA GLU A 251 -18.14 9.16 -3.09
C GLU A 251 -16.81 8.72 -3.72
N PHE A 252 -16.48 7.43 -3.67
CA PHE A 252 -15.31 6.85 -4.33
C PHE A 252 -15.29 7.21 -5.83
N PHE A 253 -16.42 6.97 -6.53
CA PHE A 253 -16.52 7.25 -7.96
C PHE A 253 -16.35 8.74 -8.29
N VAL A 254 -16.94 9.62 -7.51
CA VAL A 254 -16.82 11.08 -7.70
C VAL A 254 -15.36 11.50 -7.53
N ASN A 255 -14.70 10.99 -6.50
CA ASN A 255 -13.31 11.32 -6.17
C ASN A 255 -12.27 10.62 -7.04
N LEU A 256 -12.63 9.56 -7.79
CA LEU A 256 -11.70 8.76 -8.57
C LEU A 256 -10.90 9.61 -9.56
N GLY A 257 -9.56 9.52 -9.51
CA GLY A 257 -8.63 10.28 -10.33
C GLY A 257 -8.48 9.79 -11.78
N SER A 258 -9.05 8.64 -12.12
CA SER A 258 -9.02 8.11 -13.48
C SER A 258 -9.74 9.01 -14.49
N ARG A 259 -9.13 9.22 -15.65
CA ARG A 259 -9.75 9.90 -16.80
C ARG A 259 -10.81 9.03 -17.49
N VAL A 260 -10.64 7.70 -17.42
CA VAL A 260 -11.59 6.72 -17.95
C VAL A 260 -12.28 6.05 -16.78
N LYS A 261 -13.51 6.47 -16.49
CA LYS A 261 -14.31 5.91 -15.39
C LYS A 261 -15.77 5.79 -15.75
N GLU A 262 -16.36 4.66 -15.43
CA GLU A 262 -17.77 4.36 -15.65
C GLU A 262 -18.44 3.93 -14.34
N ARG A 263 -19.71 4.23 -14.18
CA ARG A 263 -20.50 3.78 -13.04
C ARG A 263 -21.87 3.32 -13.52
N HIS A 264 -22.23 2.10 -13.16
CA HIS A 264 -23.51 1.50 -13.49
C HIS A 264 -24.22 1.05 -12.20
N VAL A 265 -25.47 1.42 -12.06
CA VAL A 265 -26.34 0.90 -11.01
C VAL A 265 -27.25 -0.15 -11.63
N LEU A 266 -27.23 -1.37 -11.09
CA LEU A 266 -27.99 -2.52 -11.57
C LEU A 266 -29.27 -2.67 -10.73
N PRO A 267 -30.42 -2.19 -11.21
CA PRO A 267 -31.65 -2.22 -10.44
C PRO A 267 -32.05 -3.65 -10.06
N GLY A 268 -32.48 -3.84 -8.82
CA GLY A 268 -32.92 -5.14 -8.31
C GLY A 268 -31.81 -6.11 -7.94
N PHE A 269 -30.56 -5.89 -8.33
CA PHE A 269 -29.44 -6.75 -7.96
C PHE A 269 -29.17 -6.73 -6.46
N PHE A 270 -28.94 -7.90 -5.87
CA PHE A 270 -28.42 -8.07 -4.53
C PHE A 270 -26.88 -8.04 -4.53
N HIS A 271 -26.25 -8.27 -3.38
CA HIS A 271 -24.82 -8.02 -3.18
C HIS A 271 -23.88 -8.86 -4.06
N ASP A 272 -24.25 -10.08 -4.45
CA ASP A 272 -23.45 -10.92 -5.34
C ASP A 272 -23.64 -10.52 -6.80
N THR A 273 -23.19 -9.30 -7.16
CA THR A 273 -23.36 -8.68 -8.48
C THR A 273 -23.00 -9.61 -9.64
N LEU A 274 -21.86 -10.32 -9.50
CA LEU A 274 -21.31 -11.21 -10.53
C LEU A 274 -21.89 -12.63 -10.47
N GLY A 275 -22.60 -12.98 -9.40
CA GLY A 275 -23.31 -14.23 -9.22
C GLY A 275 -24.81 -14.06 -9.13
N GLU A 276 -25.35 -12.91 -9.54
CA GLU A 276 -26.79 -12.69 -9.57
C GLU A 276 -27.45 -13.51 -10.68
N ARG A 277 -28.75 -13.81 -10.52
CA ARG A 277 -29.52 -14.55 -11.54
C ARG A 277 -29.44 -13.88 -12.92
N ASP A 278 -29.57 -12.54 -12.93
CA ASP A 278 -29.56 -11.72 -14.14
C ASP A 278 -28.16 -11.17 -14.45
N ARG A 279 -27.09 -11.82 -13.99
CA ARG A 279 -25.68 -11.33 -14.11
C ARG A 279 -25.23 -11.04 -15.53
N ALA A 280 -25.88 -11.60 -16.55
CA ALA A 280 -25.61 -11.25 -17.93
C ALA A 280 -25.64 -9.72 -18.17
N LYS A 281 -26.54 -8.99 -17.50
CA LYS A 281 -26.61 -7.52 -17.59
C LYS A 281 -25.33 -6.84 -17.06
N ALA A 282 -24.68 -7.41 -16.05
CA ALA A 282 -23.39 -6.91 -15.55
C ALA A 282 -22.27 -7.27 -16.51
N LEU A 283 -22.26 -8.49 -17.04
CA LEU A 283 -21.21 -8.98 -17.95
C LEU A 283 -21.22 -8.24 -19.29
N ASP A 284 -22.40 -7.88 -19.79
CA ASP A 284 -22.57 -7.06 -21.01
C ASP A 284 -22.04 -5.63 -20.85
N LEU A 285 -21.85 -5.14 -19.62
CA LEU A 285 -21.17 -3.87 -19.33
C LEU A 285 -19.66 -4.06 -19.15
N ILE A 286 -19.25 -5.15 -18.51
CA ILE A 286 -17.84 -5.44 -18.19
C ILE A 286 -17.04 -5.74 -19.47
N ARG A 287 -17.56 -6.63 -20.32
CA ARG A 287 -16.86 -7.09 -21.52
C ARG A 287 -16.41 -5.93 -22.42
N PRO A 288 -17.31 -5.05 -22.92
CA PRO A 288 -16.91 -3.98 -23.83
C PRO A 288 -15.98 -2.98 -23.16
N PHE A 289 -16.10 -2.74 -21.84
CA PHE A 289 -15.17 -1.89 -21.10
C PHE A 289 -13.74 -2.47 -21.13
N ILE A 290 -13.58 -3.75 -20.81
CA ILE A 290 -12.26 -4.41 -20.80
C ILE A 290 -11.70 -4.52 -22.23
N GLU A 291 -12.50 -4.97 -23.19
CA GLU A 291 -12.09 -5.07 -24.60
C GLU A 291 -11.64 -3.72 -25.15
N GLY A 292 -12.37 -2.65 -24.83
CA GLY A 292 -12.01 -1.29 -25.21
C GLY A 292 -10.63 -0.88 -24.66
N GLN A 293 -10.33 -1.23 -23.41
CA GLN A 293 -9.03 -0.91 -22.80
C GLN A 293 -7.89 -1.78 -23.37
N PHE A 294 -8.14 -3.02 -23.78
CA PHE A 294 -7.14 -3.83 -24.47
C PHE A 294 -6.89 -3.35 -25.91
N ALA A 295 -7.94 -2.96 -26.63
CA ALA A 295 -7.84 -2.49 -28.01
C ALA A 295 -7.22 -1.08 -28.11
N SER A 296 -7.57 -0.19 -27.20
CA SER A 296 -7.11 1.20 -27.16
C SER A 296 -6.78 1.60 -25.72
N PRO A 297 -5.55 1.32 -25.26
CA PRO A 297 -5.14 1.63 -23.90
C PRO A 297 -5.27 3.11 -23.57
N ALA A 298 -5.87 3.42 -22.42
CA ALA A 298 -5.92 4.80 -21.96
C ALA A 298 -4.50 5.33 -21.71
N GLU A 299 -4.27 6.56 -22.12
CA GLU A 299 -3.02 7.25 -21.85
C GLU A 299 -2.86 7.47 -20.34
N ALA A 300 -1.68 7.16 -19.81
CA ALA A 300 -1.37 7.38 -18.40
C ALA A 300 -1.42 8.87 -18.06
N VAL A 301 -1.97 9.19 -16.89
CA VAL A 301 -1.95 10.57 -16.38
C VAL A 301 -0.52 10.96 -16.05
N ASP A 302 -0.01 12.05 -16.65
CA ASP A 302 1.30 12.60 -16.29
C ASP A 302 1.19 13.35 -14.96
N LEU A 303 1.88 12.85 -13.95
CA LEU A 303 1.90 13.40 -12.59
C LEU A 303 3.22 14.10 -12.24
N ARG A 304 4.19 14.16 -13.16
CA ARG A 304 5.51 14.75 -12.89
C ARG A 304 5.46 16.23 -12.54
N HIS A 305 4.37 16.92 -12.89
CA HIS A 305 4.09 18.33 -12.58
C HIS A 305 2.93 18.51 -11.59
N ALA A 306 2.58 17.47 -10.83
CA ALA A 306 1.51 17.53 -9.82
C ALA A 306 1.86 18.43 -8.60
N ASP A 307 3.11 18.87 -8.51
CA ASP A 307 3.59 19.87 -7.56
C ASP A 307 3.21 21.31 -7.94
N ILE A 308 2.93 21.56 -9.20
CA ILE A 308 2.51 22.88 -9.71
C ILE A 308 0.99 23.03 -9.63
N ALA A 309 0.26 22.00 -10.05
CA ALA A 309 -1.20 21.97 -10.06
C ALA A 309 -1.73 20.56 -9.82
N GLY A 310 -2.83 20.45 -9.08
CA GLY A 310 -3.46 19.17 -8.78
C GLY A 310 -3.85 19.04 -7.31
N TYR A 311 -4.59 18.00 -6.97
CA TYR A 311 -5.24 17.89 -5.66
C TYR A 311 -4.27 17.82 -4.48
N THR A 312 -3.07 17.27 -4.65
CA THR A 312 -2.04 17.24 -3.59
C THR A 312 -1.40 18.60 -3.39
N ARG A 313 -1.33 19.42 -4.44
CA ARG A 313 -0.92 20.82 -4.35
C ARG A 313 -1.99 21.66 -3.65
N ASP A 314 -3.25 21.53 -4.06
CA ASP A 314 -4.38 22.24 -3.43
C ASP A 314 -4.49 21.88 -1.94
N GLU A 315 -4.25 20.61 -1.58
CA GLU A 315 -4.22 20.17 -0.18
C GLU A 315 -3.09 20.84 0.60
N ALA A 316 -1.88 20.88 0.06
CA ALA A 316 -0.74 21.52 0.70
C ALA A 316 -0.95 23.03 0.87
N ASP A 317 -1.48 23.71 -0.14
CA ASP A 317 -1.77 25.15 -0.09
C ASP A 317 -2.86 25.47 0.95
N ARG A 318 -3.90 24.64 1.03
CA ARG A 318 -4.92 24.74 2.09
C ARG A 318 -4.33 24.54 3.48
N LEU A 319 -3.42 23.60 3.66
CA LEU A 319 -2.74 23.35 4.92
C LEU A 319 -1.74 24.46 5.29
N ALA A 320 -1.12 25.09 4.31
CA ALA A 320 -0.22 26.24 4.51
C ALA A 320 -0.98 27.52 4.84
N SER A 321 -2.22 27.66 4.35
CA SER A 321 -3.02 28.86 4.55
C SER A 321 -3.37 29.06 6.03
N PRO A 322 -3.24 30.28 6.58
CA PRO A 322 -3.63 30.57 7.95
C PRO A 322 -5.13 30.36 8.16
N LEU A 323 -5.49 29.88 9.35
CA LEU A 323 -6.90 29.80 9.75
C LEU A 323 -7.39 31.15 10.23
N ASP A 324 -8.70 31.41 10.05
CA ASP A 324 -9.33 32.54 10.71
C ASP A 324 -9.16 32.41 12.23
N LEU A 325 -8.56 33.45 12.86
CA LEU A 325 -8.17 33.48 14.26
C LEU A 325 -9.34 33.23 15.24
N LEU A 326 -10.56 33.58 14.83
CA LEU A 326 -11.77 33.41 15.63
C LEU A 326 -12.50 32.09 15.33
N SER A 327 -11.99 31.26 14.41
CA SER A 327 -12.61 29.99 14.08
C SER A 327 -12.42 28.93 15.18
N PRO A 328 -13.39 28.03 15.40
CA PRO A 328 -13.24 26.90 16.30
C PRO A 328 -12.01 26.02 15.97
N SER A 329 -11.68 25.87 14.68
CA SER A 329 -10.48 25.17 14.22
C SER A 329 -9.19 25.85 14.69
N ALA A 330 -9.09 27.18 14.60
CA ALA A 330 -7.90 27.91 15.08
C ALA A 330 -7.69 27.71 16.58
N LEU A 331 -8.76 27.79 17.37
CA LEU A 331 -8.72 27.54 18.81
C LEU A 331 -8.29 26.09 19.12
N TYR A 332 -8.88 25.09 18.43
CA TYR A 332 -8.51 23.69 18.59
C TYR A 332 -7.01 23.45 18.35
N TRP A 333 -6.47 23.96 17.25
CA TRP A 333 -5.05 23.79 16.95
C TRP A 333 -4.13 24.62 17.85
N ALA A 334 -4.60 25.79 18.32
CA ALA A 334 -3.87 26.55 19.35
C ALA A 334 -3.74 25.76 20.67
N MET A 335 -4.83 25.12 21.10
CA MET A 335 -4.81 24.22 22.27
C MET A 335 -3.89 23.02 22.02
N SER A 336 -3.94 22.40 20.84
CA SER A 336 -3.05 21.29 20.46
C SER A 336 -1.57 21.69 20.59
N ARG A 337 -1.18 22.85 20.05
CA ARG A 337 0.19 23.39 20.22
C ARG A 337 0.55 23.64 21.68
N ALA A 338 -0.38 24.17 22.46
CA ALA A 338 -0.17 24.37 23.90
C ALA A 338 0.07 23.05 24.64
N PHE A 339 -0.74 22.02 24.35
CA PHE A 339 -0.56 20.68 24.92
C PHE A 339 0.81 20.06 24.56
N ILE A 340 1.23 20.19 23.30
CA ILE A 340 2.56 19.69 22.88
C ILE A 340 3.67 20.43 23.61
N ARG A 341 3.55 21.77 23.77
CA ARG A 341 4.53 22.60 24.51
C ARG A 341 4.60 22.22 25.98
N ILE A 342 3.46 22.05 26.65
CA ILE A 342 3.40 21.61 28.04
C ILE A 342 3.94 20.16 28.16
N GLY A 343 3.51 19.28 27.25
CA GLY A 343 3.98 17.90 27.19
C GLY A 343 5.50 17.78 27.05
N SER A 344 6.14 18.72 26.36
CA SER A 344 7.60 18.75 26.19
C SER A 344 8.38 18.95 27.49
N TRP A 345 7.76 19.46 28.56
CA TRP A 345 8.40 19.54 29.88
C TRP A 345 8.56 18.17 30.52
N PHE A 346 7.71 17.22 30.14
CA PHE A 346 7.66 15.86 30.68
C PHE A 346 8.19 14.81 29.72
N SER A 347 7.92 14.96 28.41
CA SER A 347 8.31 14.02 27.36
C SER A 347 9.65 14.41 26.73
N ARG A 348 10.60 13.48 26.70
CA ARG A 348 11.88 13.69 26.02
C ARG A 348 11.71 13.79 24.50
N GLY A 349 10.85 12.98 23.90
CA GLY A 349 10.60 13.00 22.46
C GLY A 349 9.98 14.32 22.00
N MET A 350 8.96 14.83 22.69
CA MET A 350 8.38 16.15 22.39
C MET A 350 9.41 17.27 22.57
N LYS A 351 10.28 17.20 23.61
CA LYS A 351 11.34 18.18 23.85
C LYS A 351 12.36 18.20 22.70
N ILE A 352 12.77 17.04 22.21
CA ILE A 352 13.65 16.93 21.05
C ILE A 352 12.96 17.54 19.82
N GLY A 353 11.70 17.15 19.55
CA GLY A 353 10.94 17.63 18.38
C GLY A 353 10.76 19.15 18.37
N ILE A 354 10.47 19.77 19.50
CA ILE A 354 10.39 21.25 19.61
C ILE A 354 11.77 21.89 19.40
N GLY A 355 12.84 21.29 19.92
CA GLY A 355 14.19 21.86 19.84
C GLY A 355 14.87 21.70 18.48
N THR A 356 14.62 20.61 17.77
CA THR A 356 15.33 20.27 16.51
C THR A 356 14.41 20.17 15.29
N GLY A 357 13.10 20.25 15.47
CA GLY A 357 12.07 19.91 14.47
C GLY A 357 11.59 18.48 14.61
N PHE A 358 10.28 18.28 14.43
CA PHE A 358 9.68 16.93 14.51
C PHE A 358 10.07 16.04 13.32
N ASP A 359 10.52 16.63 12.23
CA ASP A 359 11.04 15.98 11.02
C ASP A 359 12.58 15.85 10.99
N SER A 360 13.26 16.18 12.09
CA SER A 360 14.72 16.14 12.19
C SER A 360 15.26 14.72 12.34
N GLY A 361 16.52 14.50 11.90
CA GLY A 361 17.22 13.24 12.13
C GLY A 361 17.28 12.83 13.60
N SER A 362 17.43 13.79 14.54
CA SER A 362 17.44 13.53 15.99
C SER A 362 16.09 13.05 16.52
N THR A 363 14.98 13.62 16.02
CA THR A 363 13.63 13.15 16.39
C THR A 363 13.38 11.76 15.84
N LEU A 364 13.76 11.51 14.57
CA LEU A 364 13.59 10.19 13.95
C LEU A 364 14.45 9.12 14.63
N ASP A 365 15.68 9.45 15.04
CA ASP A 365 16.54 8.52 15.77
C ASP A 365 15.94 8.12 17.12
N TYR A 366 15.39 9.09 17.86
CA TYR A 366 14.67 8.82 19.11
C TYR A 366 13.43 7.93 18.90
N VAL A 367 12.70 8.16 17.81
CA VAL A 367 11.56 7.31 17.41
C VAL A 367 12.01 5.88 17.06
N TYR A 368 13.16 5.73 16.41
CA TYR A 368 13.75 4.42 16.10
C TYR A 368 14.18 3.65 17.35
N GLU A 369 14.74 4.32 18.34
CA GLU A 369 15.08 3.71 19.64
C GLU A 369 13.84 3.19 20.37
N ASN A 370 12.70 3.87 20.23
CA ASN A 370 11.41 3.51 20.82
C ASN A 370 11.44 3.27 22.33
N ASP A 371 12.30 3.99 23.02
CA ASP A 371 12.47 3.94 24.47
C ASP A 371 11.92 5.21 25.13
N ALA A 372 10.88 5.07 25.96
CA ALA A 372 10.23 6.20 26.61
C ALA A 372 11.05 6.68 27.81
N ARG A 373 11.75 7.82 27.64
CA ARG A 373 12.68 8.40 28.61
C ARG A 373 12.21 9.74 29.19
N GLY A 374 10.89 9.92 29.33
CA GLY A 374 10.29 11.09 29.95
C GLY A 374 10.54 11.18 31.45
N LEU A 375 10.33 12.39 32.01
CA LEU A 375 10.60 12.71 33.43
C LEU A 375 9.64 11.99 34.37
N GLY A 376 10.15 11.08 35.18
CA GLY A 376 9.37 10.30 36.14
C GLY A 376 8.32 9.38 35.52
N PRO A 377 7.42 8.76 36.29
CA PRO A 377 6.41 7.84 35.76
C PRO A 377 5.42 8.53 34.81
N ILE A 378 4.93 9.72 35.17
CA ILE A 378 4.00 10.48 34.32
C ILE A 378 4.67 10.91 33.03
N GLY A 379 5.90 11.40 33.09
CA GLY A 379 6.65 11.80 31.90
C GLY A 379 6.93 10.62 30.98
N ARG A 380 7.23 9.42 31.49
CA ARG A 380 7.36 8.21 30.68
C ARG A 380 6.03 7.81 30.01
N MET A 381 4.90 7.99 30.70
CA MET A 381 3.58 7.72 30.10
C MET A 381 3.27 8.71 28.95
N VAL A 382 3.54 10.01 29.14
CA VAL A 382 3.37 11.04 28.11
C VAL A 382 4.29 10.75 26.92
N ASP A 383 5.54 10.39 27.19
CA ASP A 383 6.53 10.06 26.18
C ASP A 383 6.16 8.78 25.40
N ARG A 384 5.62 7.78 26.11
CA ARG A 384 5.08 6.57 25.45
C ARG A 384 3.92 6.91 24.52
N THR A 385 2.99 7.78 24.96
CA THR A 385 1.88 8.26 24.12
C THR A 385 2.39 8.98 22.87
N PHE A 386 3.44 9.79 23.00
CA PHE A 386 4.11 10.42 21.87
C PHE A 386 4.67 9.37 20.91
N LEU A 387 5.46 8.41 21.40
CA LEU A 387 6.06 7.36 20.58
C LEU A 387 5.03 6.41 19.93
N ASP A 388 3.85 6.26 20.53
CA ASP A 388 2.77 5.41 20.00
C ASP A 388 1.86 6.12 18.98
N ALA A 389 2.11 7.40 18.69
CA ALA A 389 1.40 8.10 17.64
C ALA A 389 1.56 7.35 16.30
N ILE A 390 0.48 7.32 15.50
CA ILE A 390 0.43 6.49 14.28
C ILE A 390 1.55 6.81 13.29
N GLY A 391 1.90 8.08 13.13
CA GLY A 391 3.02 8.50 12.27
C GLY A 391 4.35 7.89 12.72
N TRP A 392 4.65 7.90 14.03
CA TRP A 392 5.88 7.32 14.57
C TRP A 392 5.90 5.78 14.49
N ARG A 393 4.75 5.15 14.64
CA ARG A 393 4.62 3.71 14.38
C ARG A 393 4.92 3.39 12.92
N GLY A 394 4.40 4.20 11.99
CA GLY A 394 4.71 4.10 10.56
C GLY A 394 6.20 4.30 10.26
N ILE A 395 6.83 5.29 10.89
CA ILE A 395 8.29 5.54 10.78
C ILE A 395 9.11 4.32 11.25
N ARG A 396 8.73 3.68 12.35
CA ARG A 396 9.41 2.44 12.81
C ARG A 396 9.20 1.29 11.84
N GLN A 397 7.99 1.14 11.28
CA GLN A 397 7.74 0.11 10.26
C GLN A 397 8.52 0.42 8.97
N ARG A 398 8.59 1.69 8.55
CA ARG A 398 9.43 2.13 7.42
C ARG A 398 10.90 1.71 7.62
N LYS A 399 11.44 1.87 8.83
CA LYS A 399 12.80 1.41 9.16
C LYS A 399 12.97 -0.10 8.92
N LEU A 400 12.03 -0.93 9.40
CA LEU A 400 12.08 -2.38 9.20
C LEU A 400 11.99 -2.75 7.71
N ASN A 401 11.11 -2.07 6.97
CA ASN A 401 10.96 -2.25 5.52
C ASN A 401 12.24 -1.83 4.76
N LEU A 402 12.92 -0.76 5.20
CA LEU A 402 14.22 -0.35 4.66
C LEU A 402 15.27 -1.43 4.91
N GLU A 403 15.40 -1.94 6.13
CA GLU A 403 16.37 -2.99 6.47
C GLU A 403 16.13 -4.26 5.65
N GLU A 404 14.86 -4.66 5.45
CA GLU A 404 14.51 -5.80 4.60
C GLU A 404 14.96 -5.59 3.16
N LEU A 405 14.64 -4.41 2.55
CA LEU A 405 15.00 -4.14 1.16
C LEU A 405 16.49 -3.90 0.96
N ILE A 406 17.20 -3.32 1.94
CA ILE A 406 18.67 -3.23 1.90
C ILE A 406 19.28 -4.63 1.90
N GLY A 407 18.80 -5.53 2.76
CA GLY A 407 19.26 -6.93 2.78
C GLY A 407 19.00 -7.64 1.44
N GLN A 408 17.83 -7.47 0.86
CA GLN A 408 17.46 -8.00 -0.47
C GLN A 408 18.37 -7.42 -1.57
N ALA A 409 18.62 -6.10 -1.55
CA ALA A 409 19.48 -5.44 -2.52
C ALA A 409 20.92 -5.96 -2.44
N LEU A 410 21.47 -6.10 -1.22
CA LEU A 410 22.82 -6.66 -1.02
C LEU A 410 22.93 -8.11 -1.51
N ALA A 411 21.93 -8.94 -1.26
CA ALA A 411 21.88 -10.31 -1.78
C ALA A 411 21.84 -10.35 -3.33
N THR A 412 21.05 -9.46 -3.93
CA THR A 412 20.96 -9.33 -5.40
C THR A 412 22.28 -8.87 -6.01
N LEU A 413 22.92 -7.84 -5.44
CA LEU A 413 24.22 -7.33 -5.90
C LEU A 413 25.30 -8.39 -5.80
N ARG A 414 25.34 -9.14 -4.70
CA ARG A 414 26.27 -10.25 -4.51
C ARG A 414 26.10 -11.34 -5.57
N ALA A 415 24.85 -11.75 -5.81
CA ALA A 415 24.55 -12.75 -6.85
C ALA A 415 25.00 -12.29 -8.25
N ALA A 416 25.04 -10.97 -8.48
CA ALA A 416 25.58 -10.33 -9.68
C ALA A 416 27.10 -10.07 -9.65
N GLY A 417 27.82 -10.50 -8.60
CA GLY A 417 29.27 -10.29 -8.44
C GLY A 417 29.66 -8.84 -8.20
N ARG A 418 28.76 -7.98 -7.72
CA ARG A 418 29.03 -6.57 -7.46
C ARG A 418 29.56 -6.33 -6.04
N PRO A 419 30.53 -5.43 -5.84
CA PRO A 419 31.20 -5.23 -4.56
C PRO A 419 30.34 -4.59 -3.48
N GLY A 420 29.23 -3.90 -3.84
CA GLY A 420 28.33 -3.26 -2.91
C GLY A 420 28.85 -1.90 -2.41
N HIS A 421 29.07 -0.96 -3.31
CA HIS A 421 29.32 0.45 -2.96
C HIS A 421 27.99 1.14 -2.67
N ILE A 422 27.73 1.44 -1.38
CA ILE A 422 26.47 2.00 -0.88
C ILE A 422 26.62 3.50 -0.64
N LEU A 423 25.58 4.26 -1.02
CA LEU A 423 25.39 5.65 -0.67
C LEU A 423 24.01 5.87 -0.06
N ASP A 424 23.92 6.59 1.06
CA ASP A 424 22.69 7.16 1.59
C ASP A 424 22.83 8.70 1.61
N ILE A 425 21.96 9.40 0.89
CA ILE A 425 22.11 10.85 0.63
C ILE A 425 21.44 11.76 1.66
N ALA A 426 20.64 11.22 2.57
CA ALA A 426 19.98 11.97 3.65
C ALA A 426 19.80 11.05 4.86
N ALA A 427 20.91 10.60 5.38
CA ALA A 427 20.97 9.46 6.30
C ALA A 427 20.43 9.78 7.71
N GLY A 428 20.21 11.06 8.08
CA GLY A 428 19.99 11.44 9.46
C GLY A 428 21.20 11.02 10.31
N HIS A 429 20.99 10.11 11.28
CA HIS A 429 22.13 9.50 11.99
C HIS A 429 22.61 8.19 11.33
N GLY A 430 21.97 7.71 10.27
CA GLY A 430 22.34 6.51 9.52
C GLY A 430 21.95 5.18 10.17
N ARG A 431 21.20 5.19 11.27
CA ARG A 431 20.88 4.00 12.09
C ARG A 431 20.33 2.83 11.28
N TYR A 432 19.36 3.04 10.38
CA TYR A 432 18.72 1.98 9.61
C TYR A 432 19.70 1.31 8.62
N VAL A 433 20.62 2.07 8.00
CA VAL A 433 21.65 1.49 7.13
C VAL A 433 22.63 0.68 7.97
N LEU A 434 23.10 1.26 9.09
CA LEU A 434 24.06 0.60 9.97
C LEU A 434 23.47 -0.67 10.62
N ASP A 435 22.16 -0.69 10.94
CA ASP A 435 21.47 -1.88 11.43
C ASP A 435 21.34 -2.94 10.31
N ALA A 436 21.06 -2.53 9.08
CA ALA A 436 20.91 -3.44 7.94
C ALA A 436 22.25 -4.12 7.58
N ILE A 437 23.34 -3.34 7.46
CA ILE A 437 24.67 -3.91 7.17
C ILE A 437 25.19 -4.78 8.31
N GLY A 438 24.85 -4.45 9.57
CA GLY A 438 25.19 -5.29 10.72
C GLY A 438 24.53 -6.68 10.71
N LYS A 439 23.43 -6.82 9.98
CA LYS A 439 22.71 -8.10 9.78
C LYS A 439 23.11 -8.81 8.48
N ALA A 440 23.86 -8.15 7.61
CA ALA A 440 24.25 -8.72 6.33
C ALA A 440 25.25 -9.86 6.53
N ALA A 441 25.08 -10.95 5.76
CA ALA A 441 25.97 -12.11 5.82
C ALA A 441 27.40 -11.78 5.39
N GLU A 442 27.56 -10.78 4.50
CA GLU A 442 28.85 -10.24 4.07
C GLU A 442 28.76 -8.73 4.06
N GLN A 443 29.87 -8.09 4.41
CA GLN A 443 29.94 -6.64 4.45
C GLN A 443 30.05 -6.05 3.03
N PRO A 444 29.39 -4.92 2.75
CA PRO A 444 29.58 -4.19 1.50
C PRO A 444 30.99 -3.62 1.42
N ALA A 445 31.50 -3.41 0.22
CA ALA A 445 32.85 -2.86 -0.01
C ALA A 445 33.02 -1.45 0.58
N SER A 446 31.98 -0.62 0.51
CA SER A 446 31.97 0.68 1.18
C SER A 446 30.54 1.16 1.49
N VAL A 447 30.42 1.92 2.57
CA VAL A 447 29.17 2.61 2.96
C VAL A 447 29.48 4.08 3.19
N ARG A 448 28.86 4.94 2.38
CA ARG A 448 28.96 6.40 2.50
C ARG A 448 27.61 6.93 2.97
N LEU A 449 27.60 7.50 4.16
CA LEU A 449 26.44 8.21 4.67
C LEU A 449 26.65 9.71 4.43
N GLN A 450 25.60 10.41 4.02
CA GLN A 450 25.62 11.85 3.78
C GLN A 450 24.40 12.51 4.45
N ASP A 451 24.59 13.72 4.93
CA ASP A 451 23.50 14.57 5.40
C ASP A 451 23.94 16.04 5.26
N TYR A 452 22.96 16.93 5.12
CA TYR A 452 23.22 18.38 5.05
C TYR A 452 23.50 18.98 6.44
N SER A 453 22.93 18.41 7.50
CA SER A 453 23.05 18.88 8.87
C SER A 453 24.36 18.46 9.52
N ASP A 454 25.17 19.43 9.97
CA ASP A 454 26.41 19.15 10.73
C ASP A 454 26.12 18.30 11.98
N LEU A 455 25.01 18.57 12.68
CA LEU A 455 24.60 17.78 13.86
C LEU A 455 24.35 16.30 13.50
N ASN A 456 23.66 16.04 12.39
CA ASN A 456 23.41 14.67 11.95
C ASN A 456 24.73 13.95 11.58
N VAL A 457 25.64 14.66 10.91
CA VAL A 457 26.97 14.13 10.54
C VAL A 457 27.79 13.80 11.79
N GLU A 458 27.81 14.69 12.79
CA GLU A 458 28.52 14.48 14.07
C GLU A 458 27.95 13.26 14.81
N LEU A 459 26.63 13.20 14.99
CA LEU A 459 25.98 12.10 15.70
C LEU A 459 26.09 10.77 14.93
N GLY A 460 26.04 10.81 13.61
CA GLY A 460 26.28 9.63 12.77
C GLY A 460 27.71 9.12 12.87
N ARG A 461 28.71 10.00 12.84
CA ARG A 461 30.13 9.62 13.07
C ARG A 461 30.34 9.01 14.45
N LYS A 462 29.68 9.58 15.46
CA LYS A 462 29.69 9.01 16.82
C LYS A 462 29.08 7.60 16.82
N LEU A 463 27.95 7.39 16.15
CA LEU A 463 27.30 6.09 16.07
C LEU A 463 28.17 5.04 15.37
N ILE A 464 28.92 5.44 14.31
CA ILE A 464 29.90 4.58 13.62
C ILE A 464 31.03 4.19 14.59
N ALA A 465 31.58 5.17 15.34
CA ALA A 465 32.64 4.93 16.30
C ALA A 465 32.19 4.04 17.47
N ASP A 466 31.03 4.32 18.05
CA ASP A 466 30.44 3.55 19.17
C ASP A 466 30.22 2.07 18.77
N ARG A 467 29.94 1.80 17.48
CA ARG A 467 29.77 0.45 16.93
C ARG A 467 31.08 -0.19 16.44
N GLN A 468 32.19 0.52 16.52
CA GLN A 468 33.51 0.05 16.06
C GLN A 468 33.50 -0.44 14.59
N LEU A 469 32.76 0.27 13.71
CA LEU A 469 32.67 -0.11 12.31
C LEU A 469 33.96 0.18 11.54
N PRO A 470 34.24 -0.58 10.45
CA PRO A 470 35.48 -0.43 9.69
C PRO A 470 35.55 0.92 8.96
N ALA A 471 36.75 1.34 8.56
CA ALA A 471 37.00 2.58 7.83
C ALA A 471 36.30 2.69 6.46
N SER A 472 35.82 1.56 5.92
CA SER A 472 34.95 1.52 4.73
C SER A 472 33.59 2.14 4.97
N VAL A 473 33.16 2.35 6.24
CA VAL A 473 31.95 3.06 6.63
C VAL A 473 32.30 4.48 7.00
N SER A 474 31.77 5.46 6.28
CA SER A 474 32.09 6.87 6.47
C SER A 474 30.86 7.76 6.47
N PHE A 475 30.96 8.92 7.12
CA PHE A 475 29.91 9.93 7.14
C PHE A 475 30.47 11.30 6.79
N ARG A 476 29.85 12.01 5.82
CA ARG A 476 30.28 13.35 5.42
C ARG A 476 29.07 14.29 5.26
N ARG A 477 29.34 15.59 5.36
CA ARG A 477 28.37 16.61 4.98
C ARG A 477 28.29 16.70 3.45
N ALA A 478 27.07 16.67 2.90
CA ALA A 478 26.79 16.90 1.48
C ALA A 478 25.34 17.33 1.28
N ASP A 479 25.08 18.01 0.15
CA ASP A 479 23.74 18.37 -0.29
C ASP A 479 23.18 17.25 -1.19
N ALA A 480 22.04 16.69 -0.82
CA ALA A 480 21.34 15.65 -1.58
C ALA A 480 20.79 16.13 -2.94
N PHE A 481 20.75 17.44 -3.17
CA PHE A 481 20.27 18.07 -4.41
C PHE A 481 21.39 18.68 -5.26
N ASP A 482 22.66 18.48 -4.87
CA ASP A 482 23.83 18.76 -5.68
C ASP A 482 24.07 17.62 -6.67
N ASP A 483 23.42 17.70 -7.83
CA ASP A 483 23.39 16.64 -8.82
C ASP A 483 24.78 16.42 -9.49
N ASP A 484 25.60 17.45 -9.62
CA ASP A 484 26.96 17.33 -10.14
C ASP A 484 27.89 16.70 -9.10
N GLY A 485 27.74 17.07 -7.82
CA GLY A 485 28.45 16.42 -6.71
C GLY A 485 28.08 14.94 -6.54
N LEU A 486 26.83 14.58 -6.78
CA LEU A 486 26.38 13.19 -6.80
C LEU A 486 26.97 12.44 -8.01
N ALA A 487 26.91 13.03 -9.21
CA ALA A 487 27.43 12.43 -10.44
C ALA A 487 28.95 12.19 -10.41
N ALA A 488 29.71 13.01 -9.66
CA ALA A 488 31.17 12.90 -9.53
C ALA A 488 31.62 11.82 -8.54
N LEU A 489 30.69 11.04 -7.94
CA LEU A 489 31.05 10.03 -6.94
C LEU A 489 31.87 8.88 -7.55
N ASN A 490 32.96 8.54 -6.89
CA ASN A 490 33.86 7.44 -7.26
C ASN A 490 34.21 6.61 -6.01
N PRO A 491 34.20 5.26 -6.06
CA PRO A 491 33.74 4.42 -7.19
C PRO A 491 32.25 4.58 -7.49
N ALA A 492 31.86 4.14 -8.69
CA ALA A 492 30.45 4.10 -9.08
C ALA A 492 29.61 3.33 -8.06
N LEU A 493 28.37 3.78 -7.86
CA LEU A 493 27.48 3.23 -6.83
C LEU A 493 26.79 1.96 -7.31
N ASP A 494 26.71 0.96 -6.43
CA ASP A 494 25.91 -0.25 -6.63
C ASP A 494 24.51 -0.12 -5.99
N LEU A 495 24.43 0.61 -4.87
CA LEU A 495 23.18 0.87 -4.16
C LEU A 495 23.13 2.32 -3.70
N ALA A 496 22.10 3.04 -4.12
CA ALA A 496 21.73 4.34 -3.56
C ALA A 496 20.49 4.22 -2.66
N ILE A 497 20.46 4.98 -1.57
CA ILE A 497 19.33 5.01 -0.62
C ILE A 497 18.92 6.46 -0.42
N VAL A 498 17.60 6.70 -0.45
CA VAL A 498 16.97 7.99 -0.16
C VAL A 498 15.79 7.75 0.75
N SER A 499 15.94 8.06 2.02
CA SER A 499 14.88 7.80 3.00
C SER A 499 14.48 9.05 3.77
N GLY A 500 13.18 9.40 3.74
CA GLY A 500 12.63 10.50 4.51
C GLY A 500 13.04 11.88 4.02
N LEU A 501 13.58 12.00 2.81
CA LEU A 501 14.04 13.26 2.23
C LEU A 501 12.98 13.87 1.31
N TYR A 502 12.58 13.12 0.29
CA TYR A 502 11.74 13.66 -0.77
C TYR A 502 10.35 14.07 -0.28
N GLU A 503 9.87 13.47 0.79
CA GLU A 503 8.61 13.82 1.46
C GLU A 503 8.63 15.24 2.07
N LEU A 504 9.82 15.76 2.38
CA LEU A 504 9.99 17.08 2.99
C LEU A 504 9.99 18.23 1.98
N PHE A 505 10.23 17.94 0.70
CA PHE A 505 10.34 18.93 -0.36
C PHE A 505 9.18 18.80 -1.35
N SER A 506 8.40 19.86 -1.53
CA SER A 506 7.21 19.85 -2.39
C SER A 506 7.54 19.91 -3.88
N ASP A 507 8.70 20.46 -4.25
CA ASP A 507 9.13 20.73 -5.61
C ASP A 507 9.66 19.46 -6.29
N ASN A 508 9.05 19.04 -7.40
CA ASN A 508 9.45 17.86 -8.17
C ASN A 508 10.74 18.09 -8.97
N ALA A 509 11.07 19.34 -9.33
CA ALA A 509 12.33 19.64 -10.02
C ALA A 509 13.55 19.35 -9.13
N LEU A 510 13.46 19.61 -7.82
CA LEU A 510 14.51 19.24 -6.86
C LEU A 510 14.67 17.71 -6.81
N ILE A 511 13.57 16.97 -6.77
CA ILE A 511 13.58 15.50 -6.73
C ILE A 511 14.22 14.96 -8.04
N ALA A 512 13.81 15.48 -9.18
CA ALA A 512 14.35 15.09 -10.49
C ALA A 512 15.87 15.36 -10.59
N ARG A 513 16.36 16.50 -10.04
CA ARG A 513 17.80 16.80 -9.98
C ARG A 513 18.56 15.75 -9.14
N SER A 514 18.09 15.48 -7.94
CA SER A 514 18.69 14.48 -7.06
C SER A 514 18.74 13.09 -7.71
N LEU A 515 17.60 12.62 -8.24
CA LEU A 515 17.51 11.35 -8.96
C LEU A 515 18.40 11.32 -10.20
N GLY A 516 18.49 12.41 -10.97
CA GLY A 516 19.37 12.55 -12.12
C GLY A 516 20.86 12.46 -11.75
N GLY A 517 21.25 13.10 -10.65
CA GLY A 517 22.61 12.99 -10.11
C GLY A 517 22.97 11.55 -9.71
N LEU A 518 22.06 10.87 -8.98
CA LEU A 518 22.24 9.45 -8.64
C LEU A 518 22.32 8.57 -9.88
N ALA A 519 21.43 8.77 -10.86
CA ALA A 519 21.44 7.99 -12.10
C ALA A 519 22.76 8.09 -12.87
N ARG A 520 23.42 9.27 -12.85
CA ARG A 520 24.74 9.46 -13.47
C ARG A 520 25.87 8.79 -12.68
N ALA A 521 25.73 8.66 -11.36
CA ALA A 521 26.69 7.96 -10.49
C ALA A 521 26.56 6.43 -10.51
N MET A 522 25.50 5.90 -11.13
CA MET A 522 25.11 4.50 -11.10
C MET A 522 25.18 3.87 -12.49
N GLN A 523 25.72 2.67 -12.57
CA GLN A 523 25.72 1.88 -13.81
C GLN A 523 24.41 1.10 -13.98
N PRO A 524 24.04 0.70 -15.21
CA PRO A 524 22.93 -0.22 -15.44
C PRO A 524 23.00 -1.46 -14.54
N GLY A 525 21.86 -1.85 -13.97
CA GLY A 525 21.77 -2.94 -13.00
C GLY A 525 22.07 -2.56 -11.56
N SER A 526 22.53 -1.33 -11.25
CA SER A 526 22.62 -0.81 -9.89
C SER A 526 21.22 -0.59 -9.29
N LEU A 527 21.11 -0.55 -7.96
CA LEU A 527 19.85 -0.52 -7.24
C LEU A 527 19.63 0.82 -6.52
N LEU A 528 18.39 1.28 -6.51
CA LEU A 528 17.93 2.46 -5.78
C LEU A 528 16.84 2.04 -4.78
N ILE A 529 17.00 2.40 -3.51
CA ILE A 529 15.92 2.33 -2.51
C ILE A 529 15.46 3.74 -2.20
N TYR A 530 14.15 3.98 -2.32
CA TYR A 530 13.56 5.28 -2.01
C TYR A 530 12.27 5.13 -1.19
N THR A 531 12.01 6.14 -0.35
CA THR A 531 10.76 6.19 0.42
C THR A 531 9.81 7.22 -0.15
N ASN A 532 8.52 7.04 0.16
CA ASN A 532 7.47 7.99 -0.14
C ASN A 532 6.40 7.96 0.97
N GLN A 533 5.65 9.06 1.08
CA GLN A 533 4.48 9.18 1.97
C GLN A 533 3.25 9.53 1.13
N PRO A 534 2.61 8.54 0.46
CA PRO A 534 1.48 8.81 -0.42
C PRO A 534 0.23 9.29 0.32
N TRP A 535 0.09 8.98 1.61
CA TRP A 535 -1.03 9.34 2.45
C TRP A 535 -0.63 9.48 3.91
N HIS A 536 -1.37 10.29 4.69
CA HIS A 536 -1.19 10.36 6.15
C HIS A 536 -2.49 10.77 6.86
N PRO A 537 -2.96 10.02 7.89
CA PRO A 537 -4.23 10.29 8.57
C PRO A 537 -4.23 11.56 9.40
N GLN A 538 -3.07 12.07 9.76
CA GLN A 538 -2.90 13.23 10.64
C GLN A 538 -2.21 14.42 9.94
N LEU A 539 -2.33 14.51 8.61
CA LEU A 539 -1.62 15.53 7.83
C LEU A 539 -1.94 16.95 8.31
N GLU A 540 -3.21 17.23 8.61
CA GLU A 540 -3.61 18.53 9.14
C GLU A 540 -3.06 18.81 10.55
N MET A 541 -3.08 17.80 11.43
CA MET A 541 -2.48 17.92 12.77
C MET A 541 -0.99 18.23 12.69
N ILE A 542 -0.27 17.55 11.81
CA ILE A 542 1.15 17.79 11.56
C ILE A 542 1.36 19.24 11.11
N ALA A 543 0.65 19.67 10.06
CA ALA A 543 0.76 21.02 9.50
C ALA A 543 0.37 22.13 10.50
N ARG A 544 -0.62 21.89 11.37
CA ARG A 544 -1.15 22.89 12.28
C ARG A 544 -0.50 22.90 13.67
N SER A 545 0.16 21.80 14.06
CA SER A 545 0.64 21.67 15.46
C SER A 545 2.13 21.38 15.60
N LEU A 546 2.80 20.84 14.56
CA LEU A 546 4.21 20.47 14.63
C LEU A 546 5.09 21.47 13.88
N THR A 547 6.37 21.54 14.30
CA THR A 547 7.38 22.40 13.69
C THR A 547 8.41 21.57 12.92
N SER A 548 8.85 22.10 11.77
CA SER A 548 9.92 21.55 10.96
C SER A 548 11.30 21.97 11.47
N HIS A 549 12.31 21.16 11.19
CA HIS A 549 13.73 21.51 11.38
C HIS A 549 14.16 22.72 10.56
N ARG A 550 13.39 23.13 9.55
CA ARG A 550 13.62 24.31 8.72
C ARG A 550 13.19 25.58 9.44
N GLY A 551 14.03 26.09 10.34
CA GLY A 551 13.81 27.36 11.04
C GLY A 551 12.58 27.39 11.96
N GLY A 552 12.07 26.23 12.41
CA GLY A 552 10.91 26.13 13.31
C GLY A 552 9.58 26.52 12.67
N GLN A 553 9.51 26.56 11.34
CA GLN A 553 8.26 26.81 10.59
C GLN A 553 7.26 25.68 10.81
N ALA A 554 5.99 25.90 10.49
CA ALA A 554 4.97 24.87 10.48
C ALA A 554 5.39 23.73 9.53
N TRP A 555 5.21 22.49 9.98
CA TRP A 555 5.59 21.33 9.16
C TRP A 555 4.49 21.00 8.14
N VAL A 556 4.42 21.79 7.07
CA VAL A 556 3.51 21.55 5.95
C VAL A 556 4.20 20.65 4.92
N MET A 557 3.62 19.49 4.68
CA MET A 557 4.09 18.55 3.67
C MET A 557 3.12 18.53 2.49
N ARG A 558 3.65 18.57 1.25
CA ARG A 558 2.92 18.11 0.08
C ARG A 558 3.22 16.64 -0.12
N ARG A 559 2.24 15.79 0.12
CA ARG A 559 2.39 14.36 -0.17
C ARG A 559 2.44 14.12 -1.68
N ARG A 560 3.18 13.10 -2.10
CA ARG A 560 3.17 12.59 -3.48
C ARG A 560 2.41 11.28 -3.52
N THR A 561 1.51 11.09 -4.49
CA THR A 561 0.95 9.76 -4.72
C THR A 561 2.06 8.79 -5.08
N GLN A 562 1.83 7.49 -4.90
CA GLN A 562 2.84 6.51 -5.31
C GLN A 562 3.09 6.58 -6.82
N ALA A 563 2.04 6.76 -7.62
CA ALA A 563 2.17 6.93 -9.07
C ALA A 563 3.01 8.14 -9.47
N GLU A 564 2.89 9.28 -8.76
CA GLU A 564 3.71 10.47 -9.00
C GLU A 564 5.20 10.18 -8.72
N MET A 565 5.48 9.56 -7.56
CA MET A 565 6.87 9.25 -7.20
C MET A 565 7.50 8.24 -8.16
N ASP A 566 6.76 7.22 -8.56
CA ASP A 566 7.23 6.22 -9.51
C ASP A 566 7.54 6.83 -10.88
N GLN A 567 6.72 7.77 -11.37
CA GLN A 567 6.97 8.49 -12.62
C GLN A 567 8.24 9.36 -12.56
N LEU A 568 8.54 9.99 -11.42
CA LEU A 568 9.79 10.75 -11.25
C LEU A 568 11.01 9.82 -11.27
N VAL A 569 10.92 8.67 -10.62
CA VAL A 569 11.96 7.64 -10.58
C VAL A 569 12.20 7.04 -11.97
N GLU A 570 11.12 6.72 -12.69
CA GLU A 570 11.20 6.22 -14.07
C GLU A 570 11.79 7.25 -15.03
N ALA A 571 11.38 8.52 -14.92
CA ALA A 571 11.93 9.61 -15.74
C ALA A 571 13.44 9.81 -15.54
N ALA A 572 13.96 9.45 -14.36
CA ALA A 572 15.40 9.44 -14.07
C ALA A 572 16.13 8.17 -14.58
N GLY A 573 15.43 7.23 -15.20
CA GLY A 573 16.02 6.01 -15.78
C GLY A 573 16.13 4.85 -14.79
N PHE A 574 15.15 4.71 -13.89
CA PHE A 574 15.04 3.56 -13.00
C PHE A 574 13.72 2.80 -13.24
N GLU A 575 13.76 1.50 -13.08
CA GLU A 575 12.62 0.59 -13.13
C GLU A 575 12.28 0.09 -11.72
N LYS A 576 11.04 0.31 -11.24
CA LYS A 576 10.60 -0.22 -9.94
C LYS A 576 10.48 -1.74 -9.99
N LEU A 577 11.15 -2.44 -9.06
CA LEU A 577 11.17 -3.89 -8.94
C LEU A 577 10.29 -4.41 -7.81
N ASP A 578 10.29 -3.73 -6.66
CA ASP A 578 9.62 -4.20 -5.45
C ASP A 578 9.20 -3.03 -4.56
N GLN A 579 8.26 -3.26 -3.65
CA GLN A 579 7.77 -2.24 -2.73
C GLN A 579 7.30 -2.87 -1.42
N ARG A 580 7.48 -2.13 -0.35
CA ARG A 580 6.90 -2.38 0.97
C ARG A 580 6.03 -1.19 1.37
N ILE A 581 4.96 -1.46 2.10
CA ILE A 581 4.14 -0.43 2.72
C ILE A 581 3.85 -0.82 4.17
N ASP A 582 3.71 0.15 5.05
CA ASP A 582 3.28 -0.14 6.41
C ASP A 582 1.79 -0.52 6.47
N GLN A 583 1.39 -1.15 7.57
CA GLN A 583 0.02 -1.66 7.74
C GLN A 583 -1.07 -0.57 7.76
N TRP A 584 -0.71 0.71 7.86
CA TRP A 584 -1.65 1.83 7.84
C TRP A 584 -1.72 2.52 6.48
N GLY A 585 -0.83 2.17 5.55
CA GLY A 585 -0.74 2.77 4.22
C GLY A 585 -0.13 4.17 4.22
N ILE A 586 0.77 4.47 5.17
CA ILE A 586 1.37 5.80 5.34
C ILE A 586 2.68 5.92 4.55
N PHE A 587 3.63 5.00 4.77
CA PHE A 587 4.96 5.07 4.18
C PHE A 587 5.22 3.88 3.26
N THR A 588 5.69 4.16 2.08
CA THR A 588 6.21 3.15 1.16
C THR A 588 7.74 3.17 1.16
N VAL A 589 8.32 2.02 0.92
CA VAL A 589 9.74 1.82 0.63
C VAL A 589 9.81 1.02 -0.65
N SER A 590 10.41 1.56 -1.68
CA SER A 590 10.48 0.95 -3.01
C SER A 590 11.92 0.63 -3.39
N LEU A 591 12.10 -0.48 -4.08
CA LEU A 591 13.36 -0.90 -4.70
C LEU A 591 13.23 -0.73 -6.21
N ALA A 592 14.18 -0.04 -6.82
CA ALA A 592 14.26 0.13 -8.26
C ALA A 592 15.65 -0.24 -8.79
N ARG A 593 15.72 -0.51 -10.09
CA ARG A 593 16.95 -0.85 -10.81
C ARG A 593 17.26 0.22 -11.85
N ARG A 594 18.52 0.61 -11.96
CA ARG A 594 19.02 1.46 -13.04
C ARG A 594 18.95 0.69 -14.36
N VAL A 595 18.22 1.19 -15.33
CA VAL A 595 18.09 0.64 -16.69
C VAL A 595 19.09 1.24 -17.65
#